data_dbdc907720ca762336bde1b81647d606
#
_entry.id   dbdc907720ca762336bde1b81647d606
#
_cell.length_a   1.000
_cell.length_b   1.000
_cell.length_c   1.000
_cell.angle_alpha   90.00
_cell.angle_beta   90.00
_cell.angle_gamma   90.00
#
_symmetry.space_group_name_H-M   'P 1'
#
loop_
_entity.id
_entity.type
_entity.pdbx_description
1 polymer ?
#
loop_
_entity_poly.entity_id
_entity_poly.type
_entity_poly.pdbx_seq_one_letter_code
_entity_poly.pdbx_strand_id
1 'polypeptide(L)'
;MSKVAEELVEILAKRGESVTFAESCTAGLVAGAFCEVAGASKVFRGSVVSYANEVKRDFLGVSEEVLNGVGAVSRECVEAMAIGAAKAFRAQLAVSVSGVAGPSGGTPAKPVGCVFIAVFYNGQTRVVKCNFSGDRQAVRSQSVQTALQTALLVLNEN
;
A
#
# COMPACT_ATOMS: atom_id res chain seq x y z
N MET A 1 1.15 -15.58 4.08
CA MET A 1 0.98 -14.58 3.01
C MET A 1 0.22 -15.14 1.82
N SER A 2 0.57 -16.29 1.26
CA SER A 2 -0.15 -16.88 0.11
C SER A 2 -1.65 -17.02 0.33
N LYS A 3 -2.08 -17.57 1.47
CA LYS A 3 -3.50 -17.76 1.79
C LYS A 3 -4.31 -16.45 1.78
N VAL A 4 -3.77 -15.36 2.33
CA VAL A 4 -4.43 -14.04 2.30
C VAL A 4 -4.55 -13.52 0.88
N ALA A 5 -3.50 -13.66 0.07
CA ALA A 5 -3.53 -13.25 -1.32
C ALA A 5 -4.48 -14.13 -2.16
N GLU A 6 -4.57 -15.44 -1.88
CA GLU A 6 -5.53 -16.35 -2.50
C GLU A 6 -6.98 -15.91 -2.23
N GLU A 7 -7.31 -15.62 -0.98
CA GLU A 7 -8.64 -15.14 -0.59
C GLU A 7 -8.98 -13.80 -1.26
N LEU A 8 -8.01 -12.85 -1.33
CA LEU A 8 -8.19 -11.59 -2.05
C LEU A 8 -8.49 -11.82 -3.54
N VAL A 9 -7.74 -12.69 -4.21
CA VAL A 9 -7.96 -13.00 -5.62
C VAL A 9 -9.33 -13.62 -5.83
N GLU A 10 -9.76 -14.57 -4.97
CA GLU A 10 -11.06 -15.19 -5.06
C GLU A 10 -12.22 -14.20 -4.90
N ILE A 11 -12.14 -13.33 -3.87
CA ILE A 11 -13.19 -12.34 -3.60
C ILE A 11 -13.30 -11.36 -4.75
N LEU A 12 -12.19 -10.79 -5.19
CA LEU A 12 -12.16 -9.82 -6.29
C LEU A 12 -12.64 -10.43 -7.60
N ALA A 13 -12.23 -11.67 -7.92
CA ALA A 13 -12.68 -12.35 -9.12
C ALA A 13 -14.19 -12.63 -9.09
N LYS A 14 -14.74 -13.05 -7.95
CA LYS A 14 -16.18 -13.25 -7.78
C LYS A 14 -16.99 -11.96 -7.94
N ARG A 15 -16.42 -10.82 -7.49
CA ARG A 15 -17.06 -9.50 -7.59
C ARG A 15 -16.85 -8.84 -8.96
N GLY A 16 -15.97 -9.37 -9.82
CA GLY A 16 -15.58 -8.71 -11.07
C GLY A 16 -14.78 -7.42 -10.82
N GLU A 17 -14.10 -7.32 -9.70
CA GLU A 17 -13.35 -6.17 -9.25
C GLU A 17 -11.85 -6.37 -9.45
N SER A 18 -11.10 -5.28 -9.38
CA SER A 18 -9.66 -5.28 -9.59
C SER A 18 -8.91 -4.55 -8.48
N VAL A 19 -7.61 -4.86 -8.35
CA VAL A 19 -6.71 -4.31 -7.36
C VAL A 19 -5.48 -3.66 -8.00
N THR A 20 -4.97 -2.63 -7.32
CA THR A 20 -3.69 -1.98 -7.60
C THR A 20 -2.92 -1.68 -6.32
N PHE A 21 -1.61 -1.47 -6.45
CA PHE A 21 -0.74 -1.14 -5.33
C PHE A 21 0.09 0.11 -5.63
N ALA A 22 0.31 0.93 -4.60
CA ALA A 22 1.21 2.09 -4.63
C ALA A 22 2.23 1.96 -3.51
N GLU A 23 3.48 1.70 -3.85
CA GLU A 23 4.49 1.27 -2.89
C GLU A 23 5.66 2.24 -2.81
N SER A 24 6.09 2.55 -1.59
CA SER A 24 7.32 3.29 -1.33
C SER A 24 8.38 2.37 -0.71
N CYS A 25 8.42 2.23 0.61
CA CYS A 25 9.46 1.44 1.28
C CYS A 25 9.45 -0.07 0.96
N THR A 26 8.34 -0.62 0.52
CA THR A 26 8.22 -2.02 0.09
C THR A 26 8.70 -2.26 -1.35
N ALA A 27 8.78 -1.22 -2.18
CA ALA A 27 9.40 -1.22 -3.50
C ALA A 27 8.97 -2.37 -4.43
N GLY A 28 7.66 -2.65 -4.49
CA GLY A 28 7.09 -3.69 -5.35
C GLY A 28 6.87 -5.04 -4.67
N LEU A 29 7.24 -5.19 -3.40
CA LEU A 29 7.08 -6.47 -2.69
C LEU A 29 5.61 -6.84 -2.42
N VAL A 30 4.71 -5.86 -2.21
CA VAL A 30 3.27 -6.13 -2.03
C VAL A 30 2.69 -6.70 -3.32
N ALA A 31 2.97 -6.04 -4.44
CA ALA A 31 2.55 -6.52 -5.76
C ALA A 31 3.16 -7.87 -6.10
N GLY A 32 4.46 -8.07 -5.80
CA GLY A 32 5.15 -9.33 -6.00
C GLY A 32 4.50 -10.46 -5.22
N ALA A 33 4.28 -10.29 -3.91
CA ALA A 33 3.64 -11.29 -3.06
C ALA A 33 2.20 -11.61 -3.50
N PHE A 34 1.46 -10.61 -3.97
CA PHE A 34 0.12 -10.81 -4.53
C PHE A 34 0.17 -11.64 -5.82
N CYS A 35 1.17 -11.40 -6.68
CA CYS A 35 1.30 -12.09 -7.97
C CYS A 35 1.81 -13.55 -7.87
N GLU A 36 2.31 -13.98 -6.69
CA GLU A 36 2.65 -15.39 -6.47
C GLU A 36 1.44 -16.33 -6.54
N VAL A 37 0.23 -15.78 -6.44
CA VAL A 37 -1.02 -16.56 -6.42
C VAL A 37 -1.55 -16.79 -7.81
N ALA A 38 -1.93 -18.03 -8.10
CA ALA A 38 -2.58 -18.38 -9.36
C ALA A 38 -3.91 -17.62 -9.53
N GLY A 39 -4.10 -17.03 -10.70
CA GLY A 39 -5.29 -16.22 -10.98
C GLY A 39 -5.16 -14.74 -10.65
N ALA A 40 -4.05 -14.29 -10.07
CA ALA A 40 -3.80 -12.87 -9.81
C ALA A 40 -3.98 -11.99 -11.05
N SER A 41 -3.59 -12.48 -12.23
CA SER A 41 -3.74 -11.76 -13.51
C SER A 41 -5.19 -11.40 -13.88
N LYS A 42 -6.17 -12.05 -13.31
CA LYS A 42 -7.59 -11.76 -13.55
C LYS A 42 -8.06 -10.48 -12.85
N VAL A 43 -7.40 -10.12 -11.77
CA VAL A 43 -7.82 -9.03 -10.87
C VAL A 43 -6.76 -7.93 -10.69
N PHE A 44 -5.49 -8.23 -10.91
CA PHE A 44 -4.39 -7.28 -10.73
C PHE A 44 -4.24 -6.39 -11.98
N ARG A 45 -4.31 -5.07 -11.80
CA ARG A 45 -4.20 -4.08 -12.87
C ARG A 45 -2.78 -3.57 -13.11
N GLY A 46 -1.95 -3.58 -12.10
CA GLY A 46 -0.61 -3.01 -12.10
C GLY A 46 -0.28 -2.33 -10.79
N SER A 47 0.93 -1.82 -10.67
CA SER A 47 1.45 -1.21 -9.45
C SER A 47 2.37 -0.05 -9.77
N VAL A 48 2.45 0.93 -8.88
CA VAL A 48 3.42 2.02 -8.93
C VAL A 48 4.40 1.89 -7.77
N VAL A 49 5.68 1.79 -8.07
CA VAL A 49 6.74 1.99 -7.09
C VAL A 49 7.07 3.48 -7.07
N SER A 50 6.50 4.18 -6.11
CA SER A 50 6.63 5.64 -5.95
C SER A 50 7.63 5.97 -4.85
N TYR A 51 8.91 5.65 -5.07
CA TYR A 51 9.93 5.77 -4.04
C TYR A 51 10.29 7.23 -3.75
N ALA A 52 10.53 8.03 -4.79
CA ALA A 52 10.79 9.46 -4.68
C ALA A 52 9.50 10.28 -4.51
N ASN A 53 9.60 11.44 -3.87
CA ASN A 53 8.45 12.33 -3.68
C ASN A 53 7.87 12.84 -4.99
N GLU A 54 8.71 13.11 -5.98
CA GLU A 54 8.31 13.54 -7.32
C GLU A 54 7.41 12.51 -7.99
N VAL A 55 7.71 11.21 -7.82
CA VAL A 55 6.90 10.12 -8.37
C VAL A 55 5.55 10.04 -7.65
N LYS A 56 5.50 10.25 -6.33
CA LYS A 56 4.24 10.33 -5.58
C LYS A 56 3.36 11.46 -6.10
N ARG A 57 3.96 12.63 -6.36
CA ARG A 57 3.25 13.80 -6.90
C ARG A 57 2.78 13.56 -8.34
N ASP A 58 3.70 13.20 -9.22
CA ASP A 58 3.46 13.21 -10.67
C ASP A 58 2.59 12.04 -11.13
N PHE A 59 2.69 10.88 -10.50
CA PHE A 59 1.95 9.67 -10.89
C PHE A 59 0.75 9.35 -10.00
N LEU A 60 0.77 9.77 -8.74
CA LEU A 60 -0.29 9.45 -7.79
C LEU A 60 -1.06 10.68 -7.30
N GLY A 61 -0.65 11.88 -7.71
CA GLY A 61 -1.35 13.12 -7.36
C GLY A 61 -1.23 13.51 -5.89
N VAL A 62 -0.20 13.03 -5.18
CA VAL A 62 0.07 13.51 -3.83
C VAL A 62 0.51 14.96 -3.88
N SER A 63 -0.16 15.83 -3.14
CA SER A 63 0.12 17.27 -3.20
C SER A 63 1.48 17.63 -2.60
N GLU A 64 2.08 18.71 -3.12
CA GLU A 64 3.32 19.25 -2.55
C GLU A 64 3.11 19.74 -1.10
N GLU A 65 1.92 20.22 -0.78
CA GLU A 65 1.56 20.61 0.59
C GLU A 65 1.68 19.42 1.56
N VAL A 66 1.21 18.25 1.20
CA VAL A 66 1.36 17.03 1.99
C VAL A 66 2.83 16.62 2.08
N LEU A 67 3.55 16.57 0.96
CA LEU A 67 4.94 16.11 0.91
C LEU A 67 5.88 17.03 1.66
N ASN A 68 5.68 18.34 1.60
CA ASN A 68 6.51 19.35 2.27
C ASN A 68 6.06 19.65 3.71
N GLY A 69 4.79 19.34 4.05
CA GLY A 69 4.23 19.53 5.39
C GLY A 69 4.43 18.30 6.27
N VAL A 70 3.42 17.41 6.31
CA VAL A 70 3.47 16.19 7.12
C VAL A 70 4.43 15.13 6.58
N GLY A 71 4.81 15.24 5.31
CA GLY A 71 5.81 14.40 4.66
C GLY A 71 5.25 13.10 4.09
N ALA A 72 6.14 12.36 3.42
CA ALA A 72 5.79 11.13 2.73
C ALA A 72 5.36 9.99 3.66
N VAL A 73 5.87 9.95 4.88
CA VAL A 73 5.51 8.96 5.90
C VAL A 73 4.40 9.55 6.77
N SER A 74 3.17 9.50 6.27
CA SER A 74 2.01 10.10 6.92
C SER A 74 0.71 9.44 6.45
N ARG A 75 -0.34 9.60 7.25
CA ARG A 75 -1.71 9.23 6.90
C ARG A 75 -2.14 9.86 5.58
N GLU A 76 -1.96 11.16 5.46
CA GLU A 76 -2.38 11.98 4.33
C GLU A 76 -1.69 11.53 3.04
N CYS A 77 -0.41 11.20 3.12
CA CYS A 77 0.35 10.73 1.96
C CYS A 77 -0.14 9.37 1.46
N VAL A 78 -0.26 8.38 2.35
CA VAL A 78 -0.70 7.03 1.91
C VAL A 78 -2.16 7.03 1.44
N GLU A 79 -3.02 7.84 2.04
CA GLU A 79 -4.39 8.01 1.58
C GLU A 79 -4.44 8.58 0.15
N ALA A 80 -3.70 9.67 -0.10
CA ALA A 80 -3.58 10.24 -1.44
C ALA A 80 -2.97 9.26 -2.45
N MET A 81 -1.95 8.49 -2.05
CA MET A 81 -1.34 7.45 -2.88
C MET A 81 -2.35 6.37 -3.29
N ALA A 82 -3.15 5.86 -2.35
CA ALA A 82 -4.15 4.83 -2.62
C ALA A 82 -5.25 5.34 -3.57
N ILE A 83 -5.79 6.53 -3.30
CA ILE A 83 -6.80 7.17 -4.16
C ILE A 83 -6.24 7.42 -5.57
N GLY A 84 -5.02 7.97 -5.65
CA GLY A 84 -4.36 8.22 -6.93
C GLY A 84 -4.12 6.95 -7.74
N ALA A 85 -3.68 5.88 -7.10
CA ALA A 85 -3.51 4.58 -7.75
C ALA A 85 -4.83 3.99 -8.23
N ALA A 86 -5.88 4.00 -7.39
CA ALA A 86 -7.22 3.54 -7.77
C ALA A 86 -7.71 4.24 -9.04
N LYS A 87 -7.53 5.56 -9.10
CA LYS A 87 -7.91 6.37 -10.27
C LYS A 87 -7.06 6.03 -11.50
N ALA A 88 -5.76 5.99 -11.35
CA ALA A 88 -4.82 5.76 -12.47
C ALA A 88 -5.04 4.38 -13.12
N PHE A 89 -5.26 3.36 -12.33
CA PHE A 89 -5.46 1.98 -12.81
C PHE A 89 -6.93 1.59 -12.99
N ARG A 90 -7.88 2.48 -12.66
CA ARG A 90 -9.32 2.19 -12.67
C ARG A 90 -9.64 0.93 -11.87
N ALA A 91 -9.01 0.80 -10.70
CA ALA A 91 -9.18 -0.34 -9.80
C ALA A 91 -10.16 0.02 -8.67
N GLN A 92 -10.96 -0.95 -8.24
CA GLN A 92 -11.91 -0.79 -7.14
C GLN A 92 -11.21 -0.81 -5.80
N LEU A 93 -10.19 -1.67 -5.66
CA LEU A 93 -9.35 -1.78 -4.48
C LEU A 93 -7.95 -1.21 -4.78
N ALA A 94 -7.47 -0.33 -3.91
CA ALA A 94 -6.09 0.15 -3.97
C ALA A 94 -5.44 0.09 -2.60
N VAL A 95 -4.21 -0.38 -2.55
CA VAL A 95 -3.42 -0.46 -1.31
C VAL A 95 -2.15 0.35 -1.47
N SER A 96 -1.84 1.20 -0.51
CA SER A 96 -0.60 1.97 -0.51
C SER A 96 0.22 1.77 0.75
N VAL A 97 1.53 1.88 0.63
CA VAL A 97 2.50 1.72 1.72
C VAL A 97 3.57 2.80 1.65
N SER A 98 3.78 3.51 2.74
CA SER A 98 4.91 4.43 2.91
C SER A 98 5.43 4.38 4.33
N GLY A 99 6.75 4.34 4.51
CA GLY A 99 7.32 4.21 5.84
C GLY A 99 8.84 4.30 5.88
N VAL A 100 9.37 4.21 7.10
CA VAL A 100 10.81 4.22 7.39
C VAL A 100 11.27 2.79 7.64
N ALA A 101 11.87 2.17 6.63
CA ALA A 101 12.35 0.78 6.72
C ALA A 101 13.68 0.64 7.50
N GLY A 102 14.45 1.73 7.60
CA GLY A 102 15.76 1.72 8.26
C GLY A 102 16.90 1.19 7.35
N PRO A 103 18.14 1.09 7.90
CA PRO A 103 18.54 1.41 9.28
C PRO A 103 18.57 2.91 9.60
N SER A 104 18.61 3.79 8.57
CA SER A 104 18.60 5.24 8.71
C SER A 104 17.25 5.87 8.35
N GLY A 105 17.14 7.19 8.44
CA GLY A 105 15.97 7.97 8.00
C GLY A 105 14.86 8.11 9.04
N GLY A 106 15.00 7.50 10.22
CA GLY A 106 14.06 7.69 11.31
C GLY A 106 14.23 9.03 12.04
N THR A 107 13.12 9.52 12.57
CA THR A 107 13.06 10.69 13.46
C THR A 107 12.37 10.30 14.77
N PRO A 108 12.44 11.11 15.85
CA PRO A 108 11.69 10.82 17.08
C PRO A 108 10.18 10.66 16.85
N ALA A 109 9.61 11.45 15.96
CA ALA A 109 8.18 11.39 15.63
C ALA A 109 7.84 10.21 14.68
N LYS A 110 8.77 9.82 13.82
CA LYS A 110 8.62 8.74 12.84
C LYS A 110 9.88 7.87 12.85
N PRO A 111 10.05 7.01 13.87
CA PRO A 111 11.24 6.18 14.02
C PRO A 111 11.30 5.10 12.92
N VAL A 112 12.45 4.44 12.80
CA VAL A 112 12.58 3.23 12.00
C VAL A 112 11.51 2.21 12.41
N GLY A 113 10.82 1.64 11.43
CA GLY A 113 9.67 0.77 11.64
C GLY A 113 8.31 1.48 11.59
N CYS A 114 8.28 2.81 11.59
CA CYS A 114 7.05 3.58 11.40
C CYS A 114 6.60 3.45 9.94
N VAL A 115 5.47 2.78 9.73
CA VAL A 115 4.89 2.53 8.40
C VAL A 115 3.41 2.87 8.43
N PHE A 116 2.96 3.62 7.43
CA PHE A 116 1.55 3.86 7.17
C PHE A 116 1.10 3.02 5.98
N ILE A 117 -0.08 2.44 6.09
CA ILE A 117 -0.72 1.63 5.06
C ILE A 117 -2.14 2.16 4.87
N ALA A 118 -2.53 2.40 3.63
CA ALA A 118 -3.91 2.76 3.32
C ALA A 118 -4.54 1.74 2.37
N VAL A 119 -5.81 1.48 2.58
CA VAL A 119 -6.65 0.67 1.70
C VAL A 119 -7.84 1.52 1.30
N PHE A 120 -7.93 1.83 0.02
CA PHE A 120 -9.07 2.52 -0.59
C PHE A 120 -10.00 1.48 -1.23
N TYR A 121 -11.28 1.55 -0.88
CA TYR A 121 -12.33 0.71 -1.44
C TYR A 121 -13.69 1.40 -1.33
N ASN A 122 -14.50 1.36 -2.38
CA ASN A 122 -15.86 1.94 -2.41
C ASN A 122 -15.93 3.41 -1.93
N GLY A 123 -14.97 4.23 -2.34
CA GLY A 123 -14.94 5.67 -1.98
C GLY A 123 -14.49 5.95 -0.55
N GLN A 124 -14.12 4.95 0.22
CA GLN A 124 -13.62 5.08 1.58
C GLN A 124 -12.17 4.63 1.70
N THR A 125 -11.44 5.25 2.62
CA THR A 125 -10.05 4.88 2.88
C THR A 125 -9.90 4.48 4.35
N ARG A 126 -9.34 3.29 4.57
CA ARG A 126 -8.85 2.87 5.90
C ARG A 126 -7.35 3.07 5.94
N VAL A 127 -6.86 3.74 6.98
CA VAL A 127 -5.43 3.94 7.21
C VAL A 127 -5.03 3.31 8.53
N VAL A 128 -3.97 2.52 8.53
CA VAL A 128 -3.33 1.97 9.70
C VAL A 128 -1.91 2.52 9.84
N LYS A 129 -1.54 2.88 11.08
CA LYS A 129 -0.17 3.23 11.45
C LYS A 129 0.44 2.05 12.18
N CYS A 130 1.59 1.59 11.72
CA CYS A 130 2.33 0.48 12.28
C CYS A 130 3.66 0.95 12.84
N ASN A 131 4.14 0.27 13.89
CA ASN A 131 5.48 0.42 14.44
C ASN A 131 6.11 -0.97 14.46
N PHE A 132 6.76 -1.33 13.36
CA PHE A 132 7.39 -2.63 13.21
C PHE A 132 8.78 -2.65 13.84
N SER A 133 9.16 -3.78 14.40
CA SER A 133 10.50 -4.02 14.95
C SER A 133 11.35 -4.86 14.00
N GLY A 134 12.66 -4.84 14.21
CA GLY A 134 13.62 -5.60 13.43
C GLY A 134 14.40 -4.74 12.43
N ASP A 135 15.14 -5.41 11.58
CA ASP A 135 15.95 -4.78 10.54
C ASP A 135 15.10 -4.32 9.34
N ARG A 136 15.73 -3.73 8.36
CA ARG A 136 15.07 -3.25 7.12
C ARG A 136 14.26 -4.33 6.43
N GLN A 137 14.77 -5.55 6.36
CA GLN A 137 14.07 -6.66 5.71
C GLN A 137 12.84 -7.06 6.51
N ALA A 138 12.95 -7.13 7.83
CA ALA A 138 11.84 -7.45 8.73
C ALA A 138 10.73 -6.40 8.66
N VAL A 139 11.06 -5.11 8.66
CA VAL A 139 10.08 -4.02 8.51
C VAL A 139 9.34 -4.13 7.18
N ARG A 140 10.04 -4.33 6.07
CA ARG A 140 9.43 -4.48 4.74
C ARG A 140 8.53 -5.72 4.65
N SER A 141 8.96 -6.85 5.18
CA SER A 141 8.18 -8.09 5.20
C SER A 141 6.89 -7.97 6.01
N GLN A 142 6.97 -7.37 7.20
CA GLN A 142 5.80 -7.09 8.04
C GLN A 142 4.84 -6.10 7.36
N SER A 143 5.38 -5.10 6.64
CA SER A 143 4.57 -4.16 5.86
C SER A 143 3.77 -4.84 4.77
N VAL A 144 4.37 -5.77 4.03
CA VAL A 144 3.69 -6.56 2.99
C VAL A 144 2.56 -7.39 3.58
N GLN A 145 2.85 -8.10 4.66
CA GLN A 145 1.85 -8.94 5.34
C GLN A 145 0.67 -8.11 5.83
N THR A 146 0.94 -7.01 6.52
CA THR A 146 -0.10 -6.14 7.07
C THR A 146 -0.92 -5.47 5.96
N ALA A 147 -0.28 -5.07 4.85
CA ALA A 147 -0.98 -4.47 3.71
C ALA A 147 -2.02 -5.42 3.10
N LEU A 148 -1.64 -6.67 2.84
CA LEU A 148 -2.56 -7.68 2.30
C LEU A 148 -3.65 -8.07 3.31
N GLN A 149 -3.31 -8.21 4.59
CA GLN A 149 -4.29 -8.50 5.65
C GLN A 149 -5.31 -7.37 5.81
N THR A 150 -4.86 -6.10 5.78
CA THR A 150 -5.76 -4.95 5.87
C THR A 150 -6.69 -4.87 4.66
N ALA A 151 -6.17 -5.17 3.46
CA ALA A 151 -6.99 -5.23 2.25
C ALA A 151 -8.08 -6.30 2.36
N LEU A 152 -7.73 -7.51 2.83
CA LEU A 152 -8.70 -8.60 3.02
C LEU A 152 -9.77 -8.23 4.05
N LEU A 153 -9.36 -7.61 5.17
CA LEU A 153 -10.28 -7.14 6.19
C LEU A 153 -11.29 -6.14 5.63
N VAL A 154 -10.82 -5.14 4.86
CA VAL A 154 -11.69 -4.14 4.21
C VAL A 154 -12.68 -4.80 3.25
N LEU A 155 -12.26 -5.76 2.44
CA LEU A 155 -13.16 -6.47 1.53
C LEU A 155 -14.22 -7.31 2.26
N ASN A 156 -13.86 -7.93 3.37
CA ASN A 156 -14.79 -8.77 4.14
C ASN A 156 -15.84 -7.96 4.92
N GLU A 157 -15.58 -6.70 5.19
CA GLU A 157 -16.53 -5.80 5.88
C GLU A 157 -17.52 -5.12 4.90
N ASN A 158 -17.32 -5.25 3.60
CA ASN A 158 -18.12 -4.64 2.54
C ASN A 158 -18.65 -5.70 1.56
#